data_529e93b7d8a8f78d4af1020b12f9013d
#
_entry.id   529e93b7d8a8f78d4af1020b12f9013d
#
_cell.length_a   1.000
_cell.length_b   1.000
_cell.length_c   1.000
_cell.angle_alpha   90.00
_cell.angle_beta   90.00
_cell.angle_gamma   90.00
#
_symmetry.space_group_name_H-M   'P 1'
#
loop_
_entity.id
_entity.type
_entity.pdbx_description
1 polymer ?
#
loop_
_entity_poly.entity_id
_entity_poly.type
_entity_poly.pdbx_seq_one_letter_code
_entity_poly.pdbx_strand_id
1 'polypeptide(L)'
;MSTGIEQVQKLQDQVHELIRRYRNTVSELDDATATLNELHEANQANQKALKAAQSQMEEMKLLLAFGGAPESRQEFKAQLSAWIREINTCISKLNA
;
A
#
# COMPACT_ATOMS: atom_id res chain seq x y z
N MET A 1 60.16 2.68 17.17
CA MET A 1 59.96 3.78 16.25
C MET A 1 58.93 3.52 15.20
N SER A 2 58.63 2.29 14.94
CA SER A 2 57.52 1.92 14.11
C SER A 2 56.17 2.13 14.80
N THR A 3 56.13 2.29 16.14
CA THR A 3 54.92 2.35 16.92
C THR A 3 53.97 3.51 16.55
N GLY A 4 54.52 4.70 16.24
CA GLY A 4 53.74 5.85 15.82
C GLY A 4 53.13 5.67 14.44
N ILE A 5 53.91 5.09 13.51
CA ILE A 5 53.47 4.79 12.15
C ILE A 5 52.41 3.67 12.17
N GLU A 6 52.62 2.65 12.97
CA GLU A 6 51.64 1.58 13.16
C GLU A 6 50.30 2.07 13.71
N GLN A 7 50.36 2.98 14.68
CA GLN A 7 49.15 3.59 15.24
C GLN A 7 48.42 4.43 14.21
N VAL A 8 49.13 5.19 13.37
CA VAL A 8 48.51 5.97 12.30
C VAL A 8 47.88 5.06 11.26
N GLN A 9 48.55 3.99 10.86
CA GLN A 9 48.01 3.01 9.93
C GLN A 9 46.78 2.32 10.48
N LYS A 10 46.81 1.96 11.74
CA LYS A 10 45.66 1.35 12.44
C LYS A 10 44.47 2.30 12.47
N LEU A 11 44.72 3.57 12.73
CA LEU A 11 43.69 4.60 12.70
C LEU A 11 43.11 4.79 11.30
N GLN A 12 43.94 4.82 10.27
CA GLN A 12 43.52 4.90 8.88
C GLN A 12 42.62 3.70 8.51
N ASP A 13 43.01 2.49 8.89
CA ASP A 13 42.24 1.28 8.65
C ASP A 13 40.89 1.34 9.34
N GLN A 14 40.84 1.86 10.56
CA GLN A 14 39.59 2.02 11.32
C GLN A 14 38.69 3.05 10.65
N VAL A 15 39.25 4.16 10.15
CA VAL A 15 38.49 5.18 9.43
C VAL A 15 37.92 4.60 8.11
N HIS A 16 38.72 3.88 7.36
CA HIS A 16 38.28 3.22 6.13
C HIS A 16 37.16 2.22 6.39
N GLU A 17 37.27 1.44 7.45
CA GLU A 17 36.24 0.49 7.86
C GLU A 17 34.94 1.21 8.26
N LEU A 18 35.05 2.30 8.98
CA LEU A 18 33.89 3.12 9.37
C LEU A 18 33.19 3.72 8.16
N ILE A 19 33.94 4.22 7.18
CA ILE A 19 33.38 4.76 5.94
C ILE A 19 32.67 3.65 5.16
N ARG A 20 33.27 2.46 5.10
CA ARG A 20 32.66 1.31 4.43
C ARG A 20 31.34 0.92 5.08
N ARG A 21 31.30 0.85 6.40
CA ARG A 21 30.08 0.56 7.18
C ARG A 21 29.00 1.63 6.98
N TYR A 22 29.43 2.87 6.98
CA TYR A 22 28.53 3.99 6.73
C TYR A 22 27.87 3.89 5.35
N ARG A 23 28.65 3.65 4.31
CA ARG A 23 28.15 3.49 2.94
C ARG A 23 27.20 2.31 2.83
N ASN A 24 27.54 1.19 3.45
CA ASN A 24 26.67 0.00 3.47
C ASN A 24 25.37 0.29 4.18
N THR A 25 25.41 0.97 5.31
CA THR A 25 24.21 1.33 6.07
C THR A 25 23.30 2.28 5.28
N VAL A 26 23.87 3.26 4.62
CA VAL A 26 23.12 4.19 3.76
C VAL A 26 22.44 3.42 2.62
N SER A 27 23.18 2.50 1.97
CA SER A 27 22.64 1.66 0.90
C SER A 27 21.49 0.78 1.40
N GLU A 28 21.65 0.15 2.56
CA GLU A 28 20.60 -0.65 3.19
C GLU A 28 19.37 0.19 3.53
N LEU A 29 19.60 1.40 4.02
CA LEU A 29 18.52 2.34 4.33
C LEU A 29 17.75 2.75 3.07
N ASP A 30 18.45 3.04 1.99
CA ASP A 30 17.84 3.39 0.71
C ASP A 30 17.01 2.23 0.18
N ASP A 31 17.53 1.00 0.24
CA ASP A 31 16.82 -0.20 -0.18
C ASP A 31 15.58 -0.44 0.68
N ALA A 32 15.70 -0.27 1.99
CA ALA A 32 14.58 -0.42 2.92
C ALA A 32 13.50 0.63 2.65
N THR A 33 13.88 1.86 2.37
CA THR A 33 12.95 2.94 2.03
C THR A 33 12.21 2.64 0.73
N ALA A 34 12.92 2.17 -0.29
CA ALA A 34 12.32 1.77 -1.56
C ALA A 34 11.31 0.64 -1.36
N THR A 35 11.67 -0.37 -0.57
CA THR A 35 10.79 -1.49 -0.25
C THR A 35 9.54 -1.03 0.50
N LEU A 36 9.68 -0.13 1.48
CA LEU A 36 8.55 0.45 2.21
C LEU A 36 7.59 1.19 1.29
N ASN A 37 8.13 1.96 0.35
CA ASN A 37 7.30 2.68 -0.63
C ASN A 37 6.52 1.72 -1.54
N GLU A 38 7.18 0.67 -2.01
CA GLU A 38 6.53 -0.38 -2.83
C GLU A 38 5.43 -1.08 -2.04
N LEU A 39 5.70 -1.44 -0.79
CA LEU A 39 4.71 -2.09 0.08
C LEU A 39 3.53 -1.17 0.36
N HIS A 40 3.79 0.11 0.57
CA HIS A 40 2.74 1.10 0.80
C HIS A 40 1.82 1.22 -0.42
N GLU A 41 2.39 1.32 -1.62
CA GLU A 41 1.61 1.36 -2.86
C GLU A 41 0.81 0.08 -3.09
N ALA A 42 1.43 -1.08 -2.86
CA ALA A 42 0.75 -2.37 -2.97
C ALA A 42 -0.40 -2.47 -1.97
N ASN A 43 -0.19 -2.00 -0.74
CA ASN A 43 -1.22 -2.00 0.29
C ASN A 43 -2.41 -1.12 -0.09
N GLN A 44 -2.15 0.07 -0.62
CA GLN A 44 -3.21 0.96 -1.10
C GLN A 44 -4.00 0.33 -2.25
N ALA A 45 -3.31 -0.28 -3.21
CA ALA A 45 -3.95 -0.96 -4.33
C ALA A 45 -4.81 -2.13 -3.85
N ASN A 46 -4.30 -2.91 -2.89
CA ASN A 46 -5.03 -4.04 -2.30
C ASN A 46 -6.26 -3.57 -1.52
N GLN A 47 -6.19 -2.47 -0.81
CA GLN A 47 -7.34 -1.90 -0.10
C GLN A 47 -8.43 -1.46 -1.06
N LYS A 48 -8.06 -0.83 -2.17
CA LYS A 48 -9.01 -0.45 -3.22
C LYS A 48 -9.68 -1.66 -3.86
N ALA A 49 -8.88 -2.68 -4.18
CA ALA A 49 -9.38 -3.92 -4.75
C ALA A 49 -10.34 -4.63 -3.79
N LEU A 50 -10.01 -4.65 -2.49
CA LEU A 50 -10.86 -5.23 -1.46
C LEU A 50 -12.21 -4.53 -1.37
N LYS A 51 -12.21 -3.20 -1.33
CA LYS A 51 -13.45 -2.40 -1.29
C LYS A 51 -14.32 -2.65 -2.52
N ALA A 52 -13.70 -2.70 -3.71
CA ALA A 52 -14.42 -2.98 -4.95
C ALA A 52 -15.03 -4.37 -4.92
N ALA A 53 -14.29 -5.38 -4.46
CA ALA A 53 -14.78 -6.75 -4.34
C ALA A 53 -15.93 -6.85 -3.33
N GLN A 54 -15.83 -6.18 -2.21
CA GLN A 54 -16.90 -6.14 -1.21
C GLN A 54 -18.17 -5.50 -1.76
N SER A 55 -18.05 -4.40 -2.50
CA SER A 55 -19.20 -3.75 -3.15
C SER A 55 -19.87 -4.66 -4.16
N GLN A 56 -19.08 -5.37 -4.96
CA GLN A 56 -19.61 -6.34 -5.93
C GLN A 56 -20.32 -7.49 -5.24
N MET A 57 -19.78 -7.99 -4.13
CA MET A 57 -20.43 -9.03 -3.35
C MET A 57 -21.77 -8.59 -2.78
N GLU A 58 -21.83 -7.38 -2.26
CA GLU A 58 -23.07 -6.82 -1.74
C GLU A 58 -24.12 -6.64 -2.83
N GLU A 59 -23.73 -6.14 -4.00
CA GLU A 59 -24.60 -6.04 -5.16
C GLU A 59 -25.13 -7.41 -5.57
N MET A 60 -24.27 -8.41 -5.64
CA MET A 60 -24.67 -9.78 -5.98
C MET A 60 -25.62 -10.38 -4.95
N LYS A 61 -25.37 -10.16 -3.66
CA LYS A 61 -26.26 -10.64 -2.59
C LYS A 61 -27.65 -10.01 -2.71
N LEU A 62 -27.70 -8.71 -2.99
CA LEU A 62 -28.97 -8.03 -3.19
C LEU A 62 -29.72 -8.54 -4.41
N LEU A 63 -29.02 -8.75 -5.52
CA LEU A 63 -29.59 -9.31 -6.75
C LEU A 63 -30.14 -10.70 -6.52
N LEU A 64 -29.43 -11.55 -5.79
CA LEU A 64 -29.87 -12.91 -5.46
C LEU A 64 -31.06 -12.89 -4.49
N ALA A 65 -31.05 -11.99 -3.53
CA ALA A 65 -32.15 -11.85 -2.56
C ALA A 65 -33.46 -11.43 -3.23
N PHE A 66 -33.39 -10.61 -4.27
CA PHE A 66 -34.56 -10.14 -4.98
C PHE A 66 -34.96 -11.00 -6.17
N GLY A 67 -34.20 -12.02 -6.51
CA GLY A 67 -34.51 -13.11 -7.45
C GLY A 67 -35.28 -12.71 -8.69
N GLY A 68 -34.66 -11.99 -9.62
CA GLY A 68 -35.35 -11.55 -10.82
C GLY A 68 -35.00 -12.32 -12.09
N ALA A 69 -35.84 -12.17 -13.12
CA ALA A 69 -35.52 -12.60 -14.47
C ALA A 69 -34.30 -11.83 -15.00
N PRO A 70 -33.49 -12.42 -15.94
CA PRO A 70 -32.25 -11.78 -16.41
C PRO A 70 -32.42 -10.36 -16.96
N GLU A 71 -33.56 -10.05 -17.55
CA GLU A 71 -33.85 -8.72 -18.10
C GLU A 71 -34.09 -7.69 -16.99
N SER A 72 -34.84 -8.08 -15.96
CA SER A 72 -35.07 -7.22 -14.80
C SER A 72 -33.83 -7.06 -13.92
N ARG A 73 -32.90 -8.03 -14.02
CA ARG A 73 -31.62 -7.97 -13.27
C ARG A 73 -30.77 -6.77 -13.67
N GLN A 74 -30.69 -6.47 -14.97
CA GLN A 74 -29.85 -5.37 -15.43
C GLN A 74 -30.42 -4.01 -15.01
N GLU A 75 -31.72 -3.81 -15.15
CA GLU A 75 -32.39 -2.59 -14.70
C GLU A 75 -32.27 -2.44 -13.19
N PHE A 76 -32.49 -3.52 -12.47
CA PHE A 76 -32.42 -3.55 -11.01
C PHE A 76 -30.99 -3.29 -10.54
N LYS A 77 -30.00 -3.86 -11.21
CA LYS A 77 -28.60 -3.64 -10.94
C LYS A 77 -28.20 -2.18 -11.13
N ALA A 78 -28.70 -1.55 -12.20
CA ALA A 78 -28.43 -0.13 -12.47
C ALA A 78 -29.04 0.75 -11.39
N GLN A 79 -30.29 0.46 -10.96
CA GLN A 79 -30.94 1.20 -9.88
C GLN A 79 -30.22 1.03 -8.55
N LEU A 80 -29.83 -0.18 -8.20
CA LEU A 80 -29.10 -0.45 -6.96
C LEU A 80 -27.74 0.27 -6.95
N SER A 81 -27.02 0.25 -8.06
CA SER A 81 -25.73 0.95 -8.18
C SER A 81 -25.91 2.46 -7.99
N ALA A 82 -26.97 3.03 -8.56
CA ALA A 82 -27.30 4.44 -8.37
C ALA A 82 -27.62 4.76 -6.92
N TRP A 83 -28.42 3.94 -6.27
CA TRP A 83 -28.78 4.12 -4.85
C TRP A 83 -27.56 4.00 -3.93
N ILE A 84 -26.69 3.02 -4.18
CA ILE A 84 -25.46 2.83 -3.41
C ILE A 84 -24.56 4.07 -3.53
N ARG A 85 -24.43 4.61 -4.74
CA ARG A 85 -23.67 5.85 -4.95
C ARG A 85 -24.27 7.03 -4.20
N GLU A 86 -25.58 7.18 -4.22
CA GLU A 86 -26.26 8.24 -3.48
C GLU A 86 -26.06 8.10 -1.98
N ILE A 87 -26.18 6.89 -1.46
CA ILE A 87 -25.95 6.59 -0.04
C ILE A 87 -24.51 6.92 0.35
N ASN A 88 -23.54 6.48 -0.44
CA ASN A 88 -22.12 6.76 -0.18
C ASN A 88 -21.82 8.25 -0.24
N THR A 89 -22.42 8.97 -1.18
CA THR A 89 -22.29 10.42 -1.27
C THR A 89 -22.85 11.12 -0.04
N CYS A 90 -24.01 10.68 0.43
CA CYS A 90 -24.61 11.20 1.66
C CYS A 90 -23.73 10.95 2.88
N ILE A 91 -23.18 9.74 3.00
CA ILE A 91 -22.29 9.38 4.11
C ILE A 91 -21.02 10.23 4.07
N SER A 92 -20.45 10.43 2.88
CA SER A 92 -19.27 11.28 2.72
C SER A 92 -19.52 12.72 3.12
N LYS A 93 -20.70 13.26 2.79
CA LYS A 93 -21.11 14.62 3.19
C LYS A 93 -21.30 14.73 4.70
N LEU A 94 -21.83 13.70 5.33
CA LEU A 94 -22.02 13.70 6.78
C LEU A 94 -20.71 13.62 7.54
N ASN A 95 -19.72 13.01 6.98
CA ASN A 95 -18.39 12.84 7.59
C ASN A 95 -17.42 13.97 7.25
N ALA A 96 -17.79 14.88 6.40
CA ALA A 96 -16.89 15.99 5.97
C ALA A 96 -16.84 17.13 6.98
#